data_80d8c9c7a8e86a641fd21c2bb38f6344
#
_entry.id   80d8c9c7a8e86a641fd21c2bb38f6344
#
_cell.length_a   1.000
_cell.length_b   1.000
_cell.length_c   1.000
_cell.angle_alpha   90.00
_cell.angle_beta   90.00
_cell.angle_gamma   90.00
#
_symmetry.space_group_name_H-M   'P 1'
#
loop_
_entity.id
_entity.type
_entity.pdbx_description
1 polymer ?
#
loop_
_entity_poly.entity_id
_entity_poly.type
_entity_poly.pdbx_seq_one_letter_code
_entity_poly.pdbx_strand_id
1 'polypeptide(L)'
;MQFEPHEMNLAQLHLANGSAIHRATMLGEVQLPETAPFLAFSIVWSVENWSGSEQLLFHFSGETEKIPPVKIELDEHAAQGQTKFISRLYFAEKSFKKFRIHYAGRHPLQNVEVHFFNPGASEQAMREGLFGENFFKIFPEKTLSPQVNLTCPCPQPDFQNRLDWCPSGNCPKSTSPSFTNVTHLIIHHSAGTNTATDWSAVVRSIWDFHVNVNGWDDIGYNWLVDPNGVLYEGRGDGVLGAHFCGKNGGTMGVCMMGDFTNVSPTPAAVETLTELLAWKACDVGADPLGSAFHASSGLNLNRISGHRDGCATACPGDSFYPMLPDVRASVEVEIDDCQGVPSLVAPTNLNGGALSQTQIQLTWKDNSTNETGFVVERSTNNNSNFFELTELPANTNSYADFTVFADMGYFYRVKAVQGNLSSGYSNEKFISTGSSASDEELSGETVQIFPNPAADEATVFVENQWIGMMQVAVFDGLGRQVKPVFEMEKREAAAEFSLDLREMAAGIFWVKISQEGKVAIVKIARH
;
A
#
# COMPACT_ATOMS: atom_id res chain seq x y z
N MET A 1 6.51 36.36 -6.67
CA MET A 1 5.56 37.52 -6.67
C MET A 1 4.58 37.26 -5.54
N GLN A 2 4.48 38.15 -4.57
CA GLN A 2 3.41 38.09 -3.57
C GLN A 2 2.14 38.60 -4.24
N PHE A 3 1.06 37.80 -4.21
CA PHE A 3 -0.25 38.21 -4.65
C PHE A 3 -1.00 38.88 -3.50
N GLU A 4 -1.70 39.97 -3.78
CA GLU A 4 -2.59 40.59 -2.79
C GLU A 4 -3.82 39.72 -2.59
N PRO A 5 -4.21 39.38 -1.33
CA PRO A 5 -5.40 38.59 -1.05
C PRO A 5 -6.68 39.41 -1.35
N HIS A 6 -7.60 38.80 -2.08
CA HIS A 6 -8.94 39.36 -2.30
C HIS A 6 -9.95 38.63 -1.40
N GLU A 7 -10.69 39.33 -0.57
CA GLU A 7 -11.77 38.77 0.23
C GLU A 7 -13.09 38.78 -0.56
N MET A 8 -13.92 37.72 -0.41
CA MET A 8 -15.14 37.51 -1.22
C MET A 8 -16.42 37.52 -0.36
N ASN A 9 -17.51 38.08 -0.89
CA ASN A 9 -18.79 38.24 -0.21
C ASN A 9 -19.89 37.36 -0.84
N LEU A 10 -20.69 36.68 -0.03
CA LEU A 10 -21.74 35.77 -0.47
C LEU A 10 -23.12 36.46 -0.57
N ALA A 11 -23.78 36.36 -1.73
CA ALA A 11 -25.01 37.09 -2.01
C ALA A 11 -26.32 36.29 -1.74
N GLN A 12 -26.37 34.96 -1.85
CA GLN A 12 -27.60 34.17 -1.61
C GLN A 12 -27.32 32.69 -1.24
N LEU A 13 -28.18 32.14 -0.36
CA LEU A 13 -28.22 30.75 0.05
C LEU A 13 -29.38 30.04 -0.66
N HIS A 14 -29.08 28.95 -1.40
CA HIS A 14 -30.13 28.05 -1.91
C HIS A 14 -29.93 26.65 -1.31
N LEU A 15 -31.01 26.10 -0.75
CA LEU A 15 -31.09 24.74 -0.23
C LEU A 15 -31.78 23.85 -1.28
N ALA A 16 -31.08 22.83 -1.77
CA ALA A 16 -31.67 21.78 -2.59
C ALA A 16 -31.30 20.41 -1.96
N ASN A 17 -32.31 19.58 -1.72
CA ASN A 17 -32.18 18.21 -1.21
C ASN A 17 -31.29 18.05 0.05
N GLY A 18 -31.38 18.99 0.99
CA GLY A 18 -30.57 18.97 2.20
C GLY A 18 -29.17 19.56 2.05
N SER A 19 -28.74 19.92 0.84
CA SER A 19 -27.46 20.59 0.56
C SER A 19 -27.65 22.09 0.41
N ALA A 20 -26.71 22.88 0.94
CA ALA A 20 -26.75 24.34 0.87
C ALA A 20 -25.78 24.84 -0.21
N ILE A 21 -26.28 25.59 -1.20
CA ILE A 21 -25.47 26.22 -2.24
C ILE A 21 -25.33 27.71 -1.91
N HIS A 22 -24.10 28.18 -1.71
CA HIS A 22 -23.80 29.58 -1.49
C HIS A 22 -23.11 30.18 -2.73
N ARG A 23 -23.71 31.21 -3.34
CA ARG A 23 -23.09 31.96 -4.43
C ARG A 23 -22.39 33.19 -3.88
N ALA A 24 -21.10 33.31 -4.11
CA ALA A 24 -20.28 34.41 -3.63
C ALA A 24 -19.98 35.43 -4.72
N THR A 25 -20.17 36.70 -4.39
CA THR A 25 -19.53 37.83 -5.05
C THR A 25 -18.87 38.72 -3.99
N MET A 26 -17.60 38.44 -3.75
CA MET A 26 -16.59 39.25 -3.00
C MET A 26 -16.91 39.77 -1.58
N LEU A 27 -16.07 39.33 -0.63
CA LEU A 27 -15.67 39.89 0.66
C LEU A 27 -16.62 39.73 1.88
N GLY A 28 -16.26 38.86 2.79
CA GLY A 28 -16.75 38.80 4.18
C GLY A 28 -16.83 37.41 4.78
N GLU A 29 -16.94 37.36 6.09
CA GLU A 29 -17.24 36.16 6.85
C GLU A 29 -18.69 35.73 6.57
N VAL A 30 -18.88 34.46 6.21
CA VAL A 30 -20.21 33.90 5.96
C VAL A 30 -20.63 33.11 7.16
N GLN A 31 -21.81 33.42 7.67
CA GLN A 31 -22.45 32.66 8.74
C GLN A 31 -23.36 31.59 8.14
N LEU A 32 -23.13 30.33 8.52
CA LEU A 32 -23.98 29.20 8.15
C LEU A 32 -25.23 29.17 9.06
N PRO A 33 -26.38 28.73 8.55
CA PRO A 33 -27.56 28.51 9.37
C PRO A 33 -27.29 27.49 10.48
N GLU A 34 -27.73 27.75 11.72
CA GLU A 34 -27.55 26.84 12.85
C GLU A 34 -28.22 25.47 12.67
N THR A 35 -29.17 25.36 11.74
CA THR A 35 -30.01 24.19 11.52
C THR A 35 -29.53 23.26 10.41
N ALA A 36 -28.40 23.53 9.78
CA ALA A 36 -27.89 22.73 8.65
C ALA A 36 -26.50 22.17 8.96
N PRO A 37 -26.38 21.10 9.76
CA PRO A 37 -25.11 20.39 9.89
C PRO A 37 -24.69 19.87 8.50
N PHE A 38 -23.41 19.98 8.16
CA PHE A 38 -22.86 19.42 6.94
C PHE A 38 -21.70 18.47 7.26
N LEU A 39 -21.55 17.44 6.46
CA LEU A 39 -20.46 16.46 6.56
C LEU A 39 -19.30 16.83 5.65
N ALA A 40 -19.59 17.38 4.48
CA ALA A 40 -18.60 17.67 3.46
C ALA A 40 -18.92 18.97 2.72
N PHE A 41 -17.94 19.50 2.00
CA PHE A 41 -18.12 20.64 1.10
C PHE A 41 -17.24 20.54 -0.14
N SER A 42 -17.63 21.21 -1.20
CA SER A 42 -16.86 21.43 -2.41
C SER A 42 -17.04 22.87 -2.90
N ILE A 43 -16.09 23.39 -3.66
CA ILE A 43 -16.12 24.75 -4.22
C ILE A 43 -16.06 24.67 -5.73
N VAL A 44 -16.95 25.43 -6.37
CA VAL A 44 -16.96 25.63 -7.81
C VAL A 44 -16.70 27.10 -8.08
N TRP A 45 -15.78 27.40 -9.00
CA TRP A 45 -15.46 28.78 -9.36
C TRP A 45 -15.15 28.94 -10.84
N SER A 46 -15.18 30.16 -11.30
CA SER A 46 -14.73 30.52 -12.62
C SER A 46 -13.61 31.56 -12.52
N VAL A 47 -12.60 31.42 -13.37
CA VAL A 47 -11.51 32.38 -13.51
C VAL A 47 -10.94 32.30 -14.92
N GLU A 48 -10.56 33.44 -15.48
CA GLU A 48 -9.85 33.48 -16.77
C GLU A 48 -8.36 33.08 -16.56
N ASN A 49 -7.86 32.17 -17.39
CA ASN A 49 -6.45 31.77 -17.42
C ASN A 49 -5.90 31.29 -16.08
N TRP A 50 -6.55 30.30 -15.48
CA TRP A 50 -6.02 29.59 -14.30
C TRP A 50 -4.67 28.92 -14.62
N SER A 51 -3.61 29.35 -13.94
CA SER A 51 -2.24 28.89 -14.19
C SER A 51 -1.78 27.78 -13.25
N GLY A 52 -2.58 27.47 -12.20
CA GLY A 52 -2.20 26.56 -11.13
C GLY A 52 -1.27 27.18 -10.08
N SER A 53 -0.81 28.44 -10.29
CA SER A 53 -0.03 29.20 -9.29
C SER A 53 -0.91 29.98 -8.31
N GLU A 54 -2.18 30.12 -8.62
CA GLU A 54 -3.18 30.75 -7.78
C GLU A 54 -3.47 29.90 -6.55
N GLN A 55 -3.79 30.56 -5.44
CA GLN A 55 -4.14 29.90 -4.19
C GLN A 55 -5.55 30.27 -3.77
N LEU A 56 -6.34 29.24 -3.49
CA LEU A 56 -7.65 29.37 -2.89
C LEU A 56 -7.61 28.70 -1.51
N LEU A 57 -7.86 29.46 -0.46
CA LEU A 57 -7.82 29.00 0.93
C LEU A 57 -9.20 29.14 1.55
N PHE A 58 -9.66 28.09 2.20
CA PHE A 58 -10.91 28.08 2.94
C PHE A 58 -10.63 28.12 4.44
N HIS A 59 -11.14 29.14 5.11
CA HIS A 59 -10.97 29.34 6.54
C HIS A 59 -12.28 29.09 7.26
N PHE A 60 -12.26 28.15 8.18
CA PHE A 60 -13.36 27.98 9.11
C PHE A 60 -13.11 28.81 10.38
N SER A 61 -14.16 29.41 10.95
CA SER A 61 -14.11 30.02 12.27
C SER A 61 -15.13 29.34 13.19
N GLY A 62 -14.64 28.73 14.25
CA GLY A 62 -15.43 28.23 15.37
C GLY A 62 -15.34 29.18 16.55
N GLU A 63 -16.21 29.04 17.57
CA GLU A 63 -16.26 29.95 18.72
C GLU A 63 -14.99 29.90 19.60
N THR A 64 -14.16 28.83 19.54
CA THR A 64 -13.05 28.63 20.50
C THR A 64 -11.74 28.08 19.86
N GLU A 65 -11.70 27.61 18.64
CA GLU A 65 -10.51 27.02 18.03
C GLU A 65 -10.08 27.72 16.75
N LYS A 66 -8.77 28.01 16.63
CA LYS A 66 -8.14 28.41 15.38
C LYS A 66 -7.86 27.16 14.54
N ILE A 67 -8.69 26.90 13.55
CA ILE A 67 -8.49 25.81 12.58
C ILE A 67 -7.59 26.33 11.46
N PRO A 68 -6.55 25.55 11.06
CA PRO A 68 -5.72 25.93 9.95
C PRO A 68 -6.54 26.09 8.66
N PRO A 69 -6.19 27.01 7.79
CA PRO A 69 -6.87 27.16 6.50
C PRO A 69 -6.68 25.92 5.63
N VAL A 70 -7.75 25.49 4.97
CA VAL A 70 -7.72 24.39 4.01
C VAL A 70 -7.34 24.96 2.64
N LYS A 71 -6.23 24.48 2.08
CA LYS A 71 -5.87 24.78 0.69
C LYS A 71 -6.82 24.02 -0.24
N ILE A 72 -7.47 24.74 -1.14
CA ILE A 72 -8.41 24.14 -2.09
C ILE A 72 -7.64 23.64 -3.32
N GLU A 73 -7.80 22.35 -3.58
CA GLU A 73 -7.21 21.64 -4.72
C GLU A 73 -8.30 21.24 -5.70
N LEU A 74 -7.94 21.13 -6.97
CA LEU A 74 -8.87 20.71 -8.01
C LEU A 74 -9.25 19.24 -7.85
N ASP A 75 -10.49 18.91 -8.20
CA ASP A 75 -10.90 17.52 -8.38
C ASP A 75 -10.22 16.95 -9.63
N GLU A 76 -9.47 15.87 -9.44
CA GLU A 76 -8.73 15.21 -10.51
C GLU A 76 -9.62 14.45 -11.51
N HIS A 77 -10.86 14.15 -11.13
CA HIS A 77 -11.83 13.44 -11.96
C HIS A 77 -12.79 14.39 -12.69
N ALA A 78 -12.96 15.62 -12.21
CA ALA A 78 -13.84 16.57 -12.83
C ALA A 78 -13.28 17.02 -14.18
N ALA A 79 -14.17 17.15 -15.17
CA ALA A 79 -13.82 17.77 -16.43
C ALA A 79 -13.48 19.24 -16.19
N GLN A 80 -12.20 19.57 -16.13
CA GLN A 80 -11.72 20.93 -15.96
C GLN A 80 -11.96 21.71 -17.25
N GLY A 81 -12.94 22.61 -17.23
CA GLY A 81 -13.16 23.55 -18.31
C GLY A 81 -12.05 24.61 -18.34
N GLN A 82 -11.90 25.33 -19.43
CA GLN A 82 -10.92 26.45 -19.52
C GLN A 82 -11.23 27.60 -18.56
N THR A 83 -12.47 27.70 -18.07
CA THR A 83 -12.96 28.82 -17.26
C THR A 83 -13.71 28.40 -16.00
N LYS A 84 -14.19 27.13 -15.89
CA LYS A 84 -14.92 26.62 -14.73
C LYS A 84 -14.09 25.51 -14.07
N PHE A 85 -13.87 25.62 -12.77
CA PHE A 85 -13.06 24.74 -11.96
C PHE A 85 -13.89 24.19 -10.80
N ILE A 86 -13.64 22.94 -10.43
CA ILE A 86 -14.32 22.21 -9.35
C ILE A 86 -13.24 21.71 -8.40
N SER A 87 -13.41 21.95 -7.09
CA SER A 87 -12.52 21.39 -6.08
C SER A 87 -12.86 19.91 -5.80
N ARG A 88 -11.91 19.19 -5.26
CA ARG A 88 -12.21 17.88 -4.62
C ARG A 88 -13.22 18.07 -3.48
N LEU A 89 -13.81 16.95 -3.05
CA LEU A 89 -14.70 16.91 -1.90
C LEU A 89 -13.89 16.94 -0.60
N TYR A 90 -14.20 17.88 0.29
CA TYR A 90 -13.58 18.03 1.60
C TYR A 90 -14.54 17.58 2.70
N PHE A 91 -14.07 16.75 3.62
CA PHE A 91 -14.86 16.33 4.78
C PHE A 91 -14.52 17.20 5.99
N ALA A 92 -15.56 17.61 6.72
CA ALA A 92 -15.42 18.41 7.90
C ALA A 92 -15.50 17.51 9.15
N GLU A 93 -14.46 17.50 9.97
CA GLU A 93 -14.45 16.75 11.23
C GLU A 93 -15.42 17.29 12.27
N LYS A 94 -15.81 18.56 12.11
CA LYS A 94 -16.72 19.28 13.02
C LYS A 94 -17.62 20.22 12.25
N SER A 95 -18.84 20.46 12.74
CA SER A 95 -19.72 21.48 12.19
C SER A 95 -19.18 22.87 12.50
N PHE A 96 -19.01 23.69 11.47
CA PHE A 96 -18.58 25.08 11.61
C PHE A 96 -19.75 26.02 11.40
N LYS A 97 -19.75 27.14 12.13
CA LYS A 97 -20.80 28.16 12.00
C LYS A 97 -20.45 29.24 10.99
N LYS A 98 -19.17 29.43 10.67
CA LYS A 98 -18.68 30.50 9.81
C LYS A 98 -17.50 30.04 8.96
N PHE A 99 -17.38 30.64 7.76
CA PHE A 99 -16.21 30.45 6.92
C PHE A 99 -15.84 31.73 6.16
N ARG A 100 -14.59 31.76 5.64
CA ARG A 100 -14.08 32.78 4.72
C ARG A 100 -13.33 32.06 3.60
N ILE A 101 -13.37 32.65 2.41
CA ILE A 101 -12.56 32.22 1.28
C ILE A 101 -11.53 33.31 1.00
N HIS A 102 -10.26 32.93 0.98
CA HIS A 102 -9.16 33.79 0.58
C HIS A 102 -8.61 33.32 -0.76
N TYR A 103 -8.53 34.24 -1.68
CA TYR A 103 -7.97 33.98 -3.00
C TYR A 103 -6.75 34.86 -3.23
N ALA A 104 -5.67 34.28 -3.73
CA ALA A 104 -4.47 34.96 -4.18
C ALA A 104 -4.16 34.55 -5.61
N GLY A 105 -4.51 35.41 -6.55
CA GLY A 105 -4.33 35.20 -7.99
C GLY A 105 -4.34 36.49 -8.80
N ARG A 106 -3.95 36.36 -10.07
CA ARG A 106 -3.84 37.54 -10.99
C ARG A 106 -5.17 38.00 -11.54
N HIS A 107 -6.11 37.11 -11.72
CA HIS A 107 -7.41 37.37 -12.30
C HIS A 107 -8.50 37.24 -11.25
N PRO A 108 -9.52 38.07 -11.23
CA PRO A 108 -10.59 37.98 -10.24
C PRO A 108 -11.38 36.68 -10.42
N LEU A 109 -11.72 36.03 -9.31
CA LEU A 109 -12.65 34.91 -9.32
C LEU A 109 -14.06 35.38 -9.68
N GLN A 110 -14.76 34.55 -10.43
CA GLN A 110 -16.15 34.79 -10.82
C GLN A 110 -16.97 33.54 -10.45
N ASN A 111 -18.27 33.75 -10.21
CA ASN A 111 -19.22 32.65 -9.98
C ASN A 111 -18.73 31.60 -8.96
N VAL A 112 -18.27 32.05 -7.78
CA VAL A 112 -17.86 31.14 -6.73
C VAL A 112 -19.09 30.57 -6.05
N GLU A 113 -19.20 29.24 -6.04
CA GLU A 113 -20.27 28.48 -5.39
C GLU A 113 -19.65 27.52 -4.39
N VAL A 114 -20.14 27.49 -3.16
CA VAL A 114 -19.75 26.52 -2.14
C VAL A 114 -20.92 25.56 -1.92
N HIS A 115 -20.68 24.31 -2.22
CA HIS A 115 -21.65 23.25 -2.04
C HIS A 115 -21.39 22.56 -0.71
N PHE A 116 -22.35 22.59 0.20
CA PHE A 116 -22.31 21.88 1.46
C PHE A 116 -23.20 20.65 1.41
N PHE A 117 -22.65 19.50 1.80
CA PHE A 117 -23.33 18.22 1.73
C PHE A 117 -23.79 17.82 3.13
N ASN A 118 -25.09 17.65 3.28
CA ASN A 118 -25.73 17.08 4.44
C ASN A 118 -26.53 15.83 4.01
N PRO A 119 -25.86 14.67 3.94
CA PRO A 119 -26.48 13.45 3.41
C PRO A 119 -27.51 12.82 4.36
N GLY A 120 -27.75 13.43 5.52
CA GLY A 120 -28.56 12.84 6.59
C GLY A 120 -27.88 11.64 7.26
N ALA A 121 -28.44 11.15 8.36
CA ALA A 121 -28.00 9.93 9.00
C ALA A 121 -28.51 8.70 8.24
N SER A 122 -27.74 7.60 8.20
CA SER A 122 -28.23 6.31 7.75
C SER A 122 -29.25 5.75 8.72
N GLU A 123 -30.10 4.82 8.29
CA GLU A 123 -31.02 4.13 9.18
C GLU A 123 -30.27 3.41 10.32
N GLN A 124 -29.08 2.89 10.03
CA GLN A 124 -28.19 2.28 11.01
C GLN A 124 -27.71 3.28 12.05
N ALA A 125 -27.19 4.44 11.65
CA ALA A 125 -26.76 5.49 12.57
C ALA A 125 -27.93 6.04 13.41
N MET A 126 -29.14 6.11 12.84
CA MET A 126 -30.34 6.48 13.61
C MET A 126 -30.70 5.42 14.64
N ARG A 127 -30.61 4.13 14.31
CA ARG A 127 -30.89 3.01 15.23
C ARG A 127 -29.88 2.97 16.38
N GLU A 128 -28.58 3.14 16.08
CA GLU A 128 -27.50 3.21 17.10
C GLU A 128 -27.72 4.36 18.08
N GLY A 129 -28.08 5.54 17.58
CA GLY A 129 -28.37 6.71 18.43
C GLY A 129 -29.61 6.55 19.29
N LEU A 130 -30.58 5.73 18.89
CA LEU A 130 -31.84 5.52 19.61
C LEU A 130 -31.79 4.35 20.60
N PHE A 131 -30.98 3.30 20.37
CA PHE A 131 -31.07 2.03 21.10
C PHE A 131 -29.75 1.55 21.76
N GLY A 132 -28.63 2.24 21.59
CA GLY A 132 -27.31 1.89 22.17
C GLY A 132 -26.69 0.61 21.60
N GLU A 133 -25.44 0.32 21.99
CA GLU A 133 -24.55 -0.71 21.42
C GLU A 133 -25.05 -2.18 21.46
N ASN A 134 -26.16 -2.48 22.11
CA ASN A 134 -26.61 -3.85 22.33
C ASN A 134 -27.62 -4.40 21.30
N PHE A 135 -27.99 -3.66 20.27
CA PHE A 135 -29.01 -4.07 19.32
C PHE A 135 -28.49 -4.82 18.06
N PHE A 136 -27.17 -4.93 17.89
CA PHE A 136 -26.54 -5.48 16.70
C PHE A 136 -26.18 -6.96 16.77
N LYS A 137 -27.15 -7.84 16.92
CA LYS A 137 -26.95 -9.28 16.64
C LYS A 137 -28.16 -9.96 15.99
N ILE A 138 -28.82 -9.28 15.08
CA ILE A 138 -29.78 -9.95 14.20
C ILE A 138 -29.45 -9.51 12.78
N PHE A 139 -28.45 -10.15 12.19
CA PHE A 139 -28.31 -10.17 10.75
C PHE A 139 -29.46 -11.04 10.22
N PRO A 140 -30.24 -10.59 9.22
CA PRO A 140 -31.12 -11.53 8.52
C PRO A 140 -30.22 -12.61 7.92
N GLU A 141 -30.59 -13.87 8.14
CA GLU A 141 -29.91 -15.00 7.51
C GLU A 141 -29.81 -14.75 6.01
N LYS A 142 -28.57 -14.84 5.53
CA LYS A 142 -28.17 -14.69 4.15
C LYS A 142 -28.98 -15.64 3.29
N THR A 143 -29.95 -15.16 2.50
CA THR A 143 -30.45 -15.93 1.38
C THR A 143 -29.39 -15.90 0.29
N LEU A 144 -28.51 -16.87 0.34
CA LEU A 144 -27.61 -17.21 -0.74
C LEU A 144 -28.44 -17.55 -1.98
N SER A 145 -28.47 -16.64 -2.94
CA SER A 145 -28.74 -17.01 -4.32
C SER A 145 -27.42 -17.51 -4.90
N PRO A 146 -27.25 -18.82 -5.08
CA PRO A 146 -26.05 -19.32 -5.73
C PRO A 146 -26.20 -19.08 -7.24
N GLN A 147 -25.71 -17.97 -7.72
CA GLN A 147 -25.25 -17.89 -9.10
C GLN A 147 -23.84 -18.50 -9.09
N VAL A 148 -23.77 -19.82 -9.02
CA VAL A 148 -22.51 -20.54 -9.23
C VAL A 148 -22.16 -20.37 -10.70
N ASN A 149 -21.31 -19.42 -10.99
CA ASN A 149 -20.61 -19.38 -12.25
C ASN A 149 -19.67 -20.59 -12.24
N LEU A 150 -19.94 -21.61 -13.08
CA LEU A 150 -19.20 -22.88 -13.10
C LEU A 150 -17.72 -22.72 -13.48
N THR A 151 -17.27 -21.50 -13.80
CA THR A 151 -15.90 -21.19 -14.21
C THR A 151 -15.09 -20.50 -13.11
N CYS A 152 -15.72 -19.87 -12.13
CA CYS A 152 -15.05 -19.21 -11.01
C CYS A 152 -15.73 -19.54 -9.67
N PRO A 153 -15.06 -20.25 -8.76
CA PRO A 153 -15.62 -20.59 -7.46
C PRO A 153 -15.53 -19.48 -6.41
N CYS A 154 -14.77 -18.40 -6.66
CA CYS A 154 -14.62 -17.30 -5.70
C CYS A 154 -15.96 -16.56 -5.53
N PRO A 155 -16.51 -16.49 -4.29
CA PRO A 155 -17.78 -15.82 -4.05
C PRO A 155 -17.62 -14.30 -4.15
N GLN A 156 -18.68 -13.62 -4.58
CA GLN A 156 -18.73 -12.18 -4.41
C GLN A 156 -18.82 -11.84 -2.92
N PRO A 157 -17.99 -10.90 -2.40
CA PRO A 157 -18.11 -10.45 -1.02
C PRO A 157 -19.47 -9.86 -0.70
N ASP A 158 -19.88 -9.94 0.57
CA ASP A 158 -21.08 -9.26 1.06
C ASP A 158 -20.93 -7.75 0.93
N PHE A 159 -21.98 -7.06 0.52
CA PHE A 159 -21.94 -5.62 0.31
C PHE A 159 -23.23 -4.93 0.72
N GLN A 160 -23.11 -3.66 1.04
CA GLN A 160 -24.24 -2.76 1.22
C GLN A 160 -24.75 -2.32 -0.17
N ASN A 161 -25.96 -2.69 -0.52
CA ASN A 161 -26.57 -2.26 -1.78
C ASN A 161 -27.03 -0.78 -1.71
N ARG A 162 -27.50 -0.24 -2.83
CA ARG A 162 -27.93 1.17 -2.93
C ARG A 162 -28.95 1.57 -1.86
N LEU A 163 -29.91 0.72 -1.52
CA LEU A 163 -30.94 1.03 -0.52
C LEU A 163 -30.42 0.90 0.92
N ASP A 164 -29.40 0.08 1.15
CA ASP A 164 -28.78 -0.05 2.47
C ASP A 164 -28.05 1.23 2.87
N TRP A 165 -27.26 1.81 1.97
CA TRP A 165 -26.52 3.03 2.27
C TRP A 165 -27.29 4.33 1.93
N CYS A 166 -28.37 4.27 1.14
CA CYS A 166 -29.23 5.40 0.83
C CYS A 166 -30.72 5.00 0.97
N PRO A 167 -31.20 4.72 2.19
CA PRO A 167 -32.53 4.18 2.46
C PRO A 167 -33.67 5.15 2.12
N SER A 168 -33.37 6.46 2.02
CA SER A 168 -34.32 7.48 1.58
C SER A 168 -34.70 7.36 0.09
N GLY A 169 -33.93 6.60 -0.71
CA GLY A 169 -34.08 6.49 -2.16
C GLY A 169 -33.67 7.75 -2.94
N ASN A 170 -33.08 8.75 -2.27
CA ASN A 170 -32.68 10.02 -2.90
C ASN A 170 -31.35 9.94 -3.69
N CYS A 171 -30.73 8.76 -3.75
CA CYS A 171 -29.52 8.50 -4.53
C CYS A 171 -29.82 7.51 -5.67
N PRO A 172 -30.65 7.85 -6.65
CA PRO A 172 -31.03 6.90 -7.70
C PRO A 172 -29.80 6.48 -8.52
N LYS A 173 -29.83 5.23 -9.01
CA LYS A 173 -28.90 4.76 -10.05
C LYS A 173 -29.23 5.45 -11.37
N SER A 174 -28.24 5.51 -12.28
CA SER A 174 -28.51 5.93 -13.67
C SER A 174 -29.65 5.10 -14.28
N THR A 175 -30.56 5.79 -14.95
CA THR A 175 -31.70 5.14 -15.62
C THR A 175 -31.33 4.52 -16.98
N SER A 176 -30.15 4.83 -17.49
CA SER A 176 -29.62 4.35 -18.78
C SER A 176 -28.14 4.01 -18.68
N PRO A 177 -27.75 3.04 -17.83
CA PRO A 177 -26.35 2.71 -17.63
C PRO A 177 -25.75 2.11 -18.90
N SER A 178 -24.52 2.51 -19.22
CA SER A 178 -23.67 1.81 -20.19
C SER A 178 -22.95 0.65 -19.52
N PHE A 179 -22.65 -0.40 -20.28
CA PHE A 179 -21.93 -1.58 -19.76
C PHE A 179 -20.58 -1.73 -20.44
N THR A 180 -19.67 -2.45 -19.79
CA THR A 180 -18.34 -2.74 -20.31
C THR A 180 -17.88 -4.15 -19.93
N ASN A 181 -17.10 -4.78 -20.80
CA ASN A 181 -16.43 -6.04 -20.46
C ASN A 181 -15.17 -5.70 -19.67
N VAL A 182 -15.16 -6.04 -18.39
CA VAL A 182 -14.05 -5.73 -17.48
C VAL A 182 -12.83 -6.56 -17.86
N THR A 183 -11.70 -5.91 -18.00
CA THR A 183 -10.39 -6.51 -18.26
C THR A 183 -9.32 -6.03 -17.29
N HIS A 184 -9.54 -4.89 -16.64
CA HIS A 184 -8.63 -4.27 -15.67
C HIS A 184 -9.41 -3.78 -14.47
N LEU A 185 -8.79 -3.92 -13.29
CA LEU A 185 -9.33 -3.49 -12.00
C LEU A 185 -8.50 -2.30 -11.53
N ILE A 186 -9.15 -1.14 -11.37
CA ILE A 186 -8.45 0.12 -11.09
C ILE A 186 -8.73 0.55 -9.66
N ILE A 187 -7.66 0.67 -8.89
CA ILE A 187 -7.71 1.02 -7.48
C ILE A 187 -7.56 2.53 -7.31
N HIS A 188 -8.48 3.09 -6.53
CA HIS A 188 -8.55 4.50 -6.18
C HIS A 188 -8.51 4.70 -4.67
N HIS A 189 -8.27 5.93 -4.26
CA HIS A 189 -8.70 6.45 -2.97
C HIS A 189 -9.69 7.60 -3.18
N SER A 190 -10.52 7.89 -2.17
CA SER A 190 -11.44 9.03 -2.25
C SER A 190 -10.76 10.37 -1.98
N ALA A 191 -9.51 10.37 -1.52
CA ALA A 191 -8.78 11.54 -1.02
C ALA A 191 -9.56 12.35 0.04
N GLY A 192 -10.46 11.64 0.77
CA GLY A 192 -11.37 12.21 1.76
C GLY A 192 -10.94 11.94 3.19
N THR A 193 -11.92 11.80 4.10
CA THR A 193 -11.65 11.51 5.51
C THR A 193 -11.18 10.08 5.71
N ASN A 194 -10.26 9.88 6.67
CA ASN A 194 -9.84 8.55 7.16
C ASN A 194 -10.66 8.09 8.38
N THR A 195 -11.56 8.95 8.90
CA THR A 195 -12.40 8.66 10.06
C THR A 195 -13.81 9.19 9.83
N ALA A 196 -14.81 8.37 10.09
CA ALA A 196 -16.20 8.76 10.06
C ALA A 196 -17.00 7.89 11.04
N THR A 197 -18.07 8.44 11.60
CA THR A 197 -19.03 7.70 12.43
C THR A 197 -20.13 7.02 11.59
N ASP A 198 -20.36 7.51 10.37
CA ASP A 198 -21.35 7.00 9.42
C ASP A 198 -20.74 6.97 8.00
N TRP A 199 -20.20 5.82 7.59
CA TRP A 199 -19.60 5.65 6.28
C TRP A 199 -20.62 5.64 5.14
N SER A 200 -21.86 5.22 5.41
CA SER A 200 -22.96 5.36 4.44
C SER A 200 -23.23 6.83 4.10
N ALA A 201 -23.09 7.74 5.08
CA ALA A 201 -23.19 9.17 4.83
C ALA A 201 -22.02 9.70 3.97
N VAL A 202 -20.82 9.14 4.14
CA VAL A 202 -19.67 9.45 3.28
C VAL A 202 -19.96 9.01 1.84
N VAL A 203 -20.48 7.79 1.62
CA VAL A 203 -20.87 7.30 0.27
C VAL A 203 -21.94 8.20 -0.35
N ARG A 204 -22.97 8.62 0.42
CA ARG A 204 -23.99 9.56 -0.06
C ARG A 204 -23.40 10.91 -0.45
N SER A 205 -22.43 11.41 0.31
CA SER A 205 -21.75 12.67 -0.03
C SER A 205 -20.92 12.57 -1.30
N ILE A 206 -20.24 11.44 -1.53
CA ILE A 206 -19.50 11.16 -2.78
C ILE A 206 -20.50 11.06 -3.95
N TRP A 207 -21.64 10.38 -3.77
CA TRP A 207 -22.67 10.30 -4.79
C TRP A 207 -23.23 11.69 -5.14
N ASP A 208 -23.59 12.50 -4.15
CA ASP A 208 -24.15 13.82 -4.32
C ASP A 208 -23.15 14.77 -5.04
N PHE A 209 -21.89 14.71 -4.66
CA PHE A 209 -20.80 15.43 -5.33
C PHE A 209 -20.65 15.02 -6.80
N HIS A 210 -20.62 13.72 -7.09
CA HIS A 210 -20.47 13.23 -8.46
C HIS A 210 -21.68 13.58 -9.34
N VAL A 211 -22.89 13.48 -8.82
CA VAL A 211 -24.11 13.72 -9.60
C VAL A 211 -24.44 15.20 -9.70
N ASN A 212 -24.46 15.90 -8.57
CA ASN A 212 -25.00 17.27 -8.52
C ASN A 212 -23.95 18.36 -8.75
N VAL A 213 -22.65 18.07 -8.54
CA VAL A 213 -21.58 19.02 -8.79
C VAL A 213 -20.83 18.71 -10.08
N ASN A 214 -20.38 17.44 -10.26
CA ASN A 214 -19.68 17.02 -11.48
C ASN A 214 -20.63 16.78 -12.66
N GLY A 215 -21.95 16.59 -12.38
CA GLY A 215 -22.98 16.38 -13.41
C GLY A 215 -22.91 15.00 -14.05
N TRP A 216 -22.41 13.99 -13.31
CA TRP A 216 -22.37 12.61 -13.79
C TRP A 216 -23.71 11.92 -13.58
N ASP A 217 -23.94 10.82 -14.33
CA ASP A 217 -25.20 10.05 -14.25
C ASP A 217 -25.34 9.28 -12.94
N ASP A 218 -24.24 8.96 -12.25
CA ASP A 218 -24.18 8.22 -10.98
C ASP A 218 -22.79 8.43 -10.33
N ILE A 219 -22.61 7.84 -9.14
CA ILE A 219 -21.29 7.74 -8.48
C ILE A 219 -20.24 7.20 -9.46
N GLY A 220 -19.01 7.72 -9.45
CA GLY A 220 -17.99 7.39 -10.45
C GLY A 220 -17.48 5.96 -10.39
N TYR A 221 -17.45 5.38 -9.20
CA TYR A 221 -16.85 4.07 -8.91
C TYR A 221 -17.86 2.94 -9.05
N ASN A 222 -17.37 1.72 -9.33
CA ASN A 222 -18.20 0.52 -9.31
C ASN A 222 -18.44 0.06 -7.87
N TRP A 223 -17.39 0.12 -7.04
CA TRP A 223 -17.39 -0.32 -5.65
C TRP A 223 -16.63 0.66 -4.76
N LEU A 224 -17.02 0.73 -3.48
CA LEU A 224 -16.31 1.52 -2.46
C LEU A 224 -16.08 0.63 -1.24
N VAL A 225 -14.93 0.81 -0.57
CA VAL A 225 -14.58 0.07 0.66
C VAL A 225 -14.24 1.09 1.74
N ASP A 226 -14.85 0.96 2.91
CA ASP A 226 -14.55 1.83 4.05
C ASP A 226 -13.39 1.29 4.91
N PRO A 227 -12.83 2.07 5.84
CA PRO A 227 -11.78 1.62 6.73
C PRO A 227 -12.16 0.47 7.69
N ASN A 228 -13.44 0.16 7.86
CA ASN A 228 -13.89 -0.97 8.67
C ASN A 228 -14.01 -2.28 7.83
N GLY A 229 -13.72 -2.20 6.52
CA GLY A 229 -13.85 -3.33 5.61
C GLY A 229 -15.28 -3.53 5.08
N VAL A 230 -16.18 -2.56 5.21
CA VAL A 230 -17.51 -2.67 4.61
C VAL A 230 -17.45 -2.30 3.13
N LEU A 231 -18.00 -3.17 2.29
CA LEU A 231 -18.12 -2.97 0.84
C LEU A 231 -19.45 -2.31 0.50
N TYR A 232 -19.44 -1.32 -0.38
CA TYR A 232 -20.61 -0.58 -0.84
C TYR A 232 -20.74 -0.66 -2.35
N GLU A 233 -21.97 -0.92 -2.83
CA GLU A 233 -22.29 -0.85 -4.25
C GLU A 233 -22.31 0.61 -4.73
N GLY A 234 -21.42 0.94 -5.66
CA GLY A 234 -21.48 2.17 -6.43
C GLY A 234 -22.36 1.99 -7.68
N ARG A 235 -21.74 1.99 -8.88
CA ARG A 235 -22.47 1.63 -10.13
C ARG A 235 -22.79 0.14 -10.22
N GLY A 236 -22.07 -0.69 -9.48
CA GLY A 236 -22.19 -2.15 -9.52
C GLY A 236 -21.34 -2.79 -10.61
N ASP A 237 -21.48 -4.10 -10.74
CA ASP A 237 -20.66 -4.90 -11.64
C ASP A 237 -21.01 -4.69 -13.11
N GLY A 238 -19.97 -4.70 -13.97
CA GLY A 238 -20.11 -4.59 -15.43
C GLY A 238 -20.60 -3.23 -15.95
N VAL A 239 -21.00 -2.30 -15.07
CA VAL A 239 -21.43 -0.96 -15.46
C VAL A 239 -20.22 -0.09 -15.73
N LEU A 240 -20.25 0.66 -16.85
CA LEU A 240 -19.19 1.60 -17.21
C LEU A 240 -19.06 2.69 -16.15
N GLY A 241 -17.88 2.81 -15.55
CA GLY A 241 -17.56 3.80 -14.53
C GLY A 241 -17.29 5.21 -15.09
N ALA A 242 -16.99 6.14 -14.18
CA ALA A 242 -16.48 7.48 -14.48
C ALA A 242 -15.32 7.81 -13.52
N HIS A 243 -14.26 7.00 -13.56
CA HIS A 243 -13.18 7.01 -12.57
C HIS A 243 -11.76 7.02 -13.18
N PHE A 244 -11.61 6.83 -14.49
CA PHE A 244 -10.28 6.62 -15.12
C PHE A 244 -10.01 7.63 -16.25
N CYS A 245 -10.15 8.93 -15.94
CA CYS A 245 -9.88 10.08 -16.82
C CYS A 245 -10.46 9.91 -18.26
N GLY A 246 -11.72 9.50 -18.35
CA GLY A 246 -12.41 9.29 -19.63
C GLY A 246 -12.05 7.99 -20.35
N LYS A 247 -11.15 7.15 -19.78
CA LYS A 247 -10.69 5.88 -20.36
C LYS A 247 -11.32 4.67 -19.65
N ASN A 248 -12.61 4.77 -19.28
CA ASN A 248 -13.30 3.83 -18.41
C ASN A 248 -13.68 2.49 -19.09
N GLY A 249 -13.64 2.42 -20.43
CA GLY A 249 -13.98 1.20 -21.16
C GLY A 249 -13.03 0.06 -20.81
N GLY A 250 -13.56 -1.08 -20.36
CA GLY A 250 -12.76 -2.24 -19.95
C GLY A 250 -12.30 -2.21 -18.49
N THR A 251 -12.76 -1.24 -17.67
CA THR A 251 -12.34 -1.14 -16.27
C THR A 251 -13.47 -1.34 -15.28
N MET A 252 -13.12 -1.87 -14.09
CA MET A 252 -13.91 -1.79 -12.87
C MET A 252 -13.14 -0.95 -11.85
N GLY A 253 -13.73 0.16 -11.39
CA GLY A 253 -13.13 1.05 -10.41
C GLY A 253 -13.52 0.71 -8.98
N VAL A 254 -12.53 0.55 -8.11
CA VAL A 254 -12.71 0.34 -6.68
C VAL A 254 -12.10 1.50 -5.91
N CYS A 255 -12.92 2.19 -5.12
CA CYS A 255 -12.51 3.32 -4.30
C CYS A 255 -12.33 2.90 -2.84
N MET A 256 -11.11 2.94 -2.35
CA MET A 256 -10.82 2.86 -0.93
C MET A 256 -11.14 4.21 -0.30
N MET A 257 -12.10 4.27 0.64
CA MET A 257 -12.49 5.53 1.27
C MET A 257 -11.41 5.96 2.28
N GLY A 258 -10.86 7.14 2.06
CA GLY A 258 -9.77 7.72 2.85
C GLY A 258 -8.81 8.54 1.99
N ASP A 259 -7.85 9.20 2.64
CA ASP A 259 -6.69 9.85 2.03
C ASP A 259 -5.42 9.08 2.41
N PHE A 260 -4.84 8.37 1.45
CA PHE A 260 -3.67 7.53 1.64
C PHE A 260 -2.38 8.16 1.09
N THR A 261 -2.31 9.47 1.10
CA THR A 261 -1.09 10.22 0.79
C THR A 261 0.01 9.94 1.82
N ASN A 262 -0.35 9.96 3.12
CA ASN A 262 0.62 9.84 4.22
C ASN A 262 0.34 8.67 5.19
N VAL A 263 -0.75 7.95 5.01
CA VAL A 263 -1.15 6.79 5.84
C VAL A 263 -1.60 5.66 4.95
N SER A 264 -1.40 4.43 5.38
CA SER A 264 -1.88 3.24 4.65
C SER A 264 -3.34 2.95 4.98
N PRO A 265 -4.09 2.26 4.08
CA PRO A 265 -5.40 1.71 4.40
C PRO A 265 -5.34 0.76 5.60
N THR A 266 -6.46 0.57 6.26
CA THR A 266 -6.56 -0.42 7.35
C THR A 266 -6.45 -1.86 6.81
N PRO A 267 -5.97 -2.81 7.63
CA PRO A 267 -5.95 -4.23 7.23
C PRO A 267 -7.33 -4.77 6.82
N ALA A 268 -8.40 -4.40 7.54
CA ALA A 268 -9.76 -4.81 7.20
C ALA A 268 -10.21 -4.32 5.81
N ALA A 269 -9.88 -3.07 5.46
CA ALA A 269 -10.19 -2.54 4.14
C ALA A 269 -9.38 -3.23 3.02
N VAL A 270 -8.11 -3.58 3.29
CA VAL A 270 -7.27 -4.33 2.32
C VAL A 270 -7.76 -5.76 2.14
N GLU A 271 -8.22 -6.41 3.20
CA GLU A 271 -8.81 -7.75 3.16
C GLU A 271 -10.05 -7.77 2.26
N THR A 272 -11.02 -6.89 2.49
CA THR A 272 -12.24 -6.76 1.64
C THR A 272 -11.90 -6.40 0.20
N LEU A 273 -10.91 -5.52 -0.01
CA LEU A 273 -10.41 -5.22 -1.36
C LEU A 273 -9.89 -6.50 -2.04
N THR A 274 -9.10 -7.31 -1.33
CA THR A 274 -8.52 -8.55 -1.85
C THR A 274 -9.61 -9.54 -2.26
N GLU A 275 -10.61 -9.78 -1.41
CA GLU A 275 -11.77 -10.63 -1.71
C GLU A 275 -12.56 -10.15 -2.94
N LEU A 276 -12.84 -8.84 -3.03
CA LEU A 276 -13.54 -8.24 -4.17
C LEU A 276 -12.76 -8.39 -5.47
N LEU A 277 -11.45 -8.17 -5.43
CA LEU A 277 -10.59 -8.30 -6.59
C LEU A 277 -10.42 -9.75 -7.01
N ALA A 278 -10.33 -10.69 -6.05
CA ALA A 278 -10.25 -12.13 -6.31
C ALA A 278 -11.52 -12.64 -6.99
N TRP A 279 -12.70 -12.28 -6.45
CA TRP A 279 -13.97 -12.58 -7.09
C TRP A 279 -13.98 -12.08 -8.54
N LYS A 280 -13.64 -10.80 -8.79
CA LYS A 280 -13.76 -10.24 -10.13
C LYS A 280 -12.68 -10.70 -11.09
N ALA A 281 -11.43 -10.84 -10.64
CA ALA A 281 -10.35 -11.35 -11.46
C ALA A 281 -10.63 -12.79 -11.92
N CYS A 282 -11.08 -13.64 -11.01
CA CYS A 282 -11.53 -15.01 -11.30
C CYS A 282 -12.73 -15.03 -12.28
N ASP A 283 -13.76 -14.20 -12.07
CA ASP A 283 -14.96 -14.11 -12.93
C ASP A 283 -14.62 -13.78 -14.39
N VAL A 284 -13.65 -12.86 -14.60
CA VAL A 284 -13.25 -12.44 -15.95
C VAL A 284 -12.01 -13.17 -16.48
N GLY A 285 -11.44 -14.12 -15.73
CA GLY A 285 -10.23 -14.86 -16.10
C GLY A 285 -8.99 -13.97 -16.22
N ALA A 286 -8.87 -12.96 -15.37
CA ALA A 286 -7.72 -12.07 -15.35
C ALA A 286 -6.67 -12.58 -14.35
N ASP A 287 -5.44 -12.78 -14.82
CA ASP A 287 -4.28 -13.09 -13.98
C ASP A 287 -3.94 -11.88 -13.10
N PRO A 288 -4.08 -11.95 -11.75
CA PRO A 288 -3.81 -10.83 -10.85
C PRO A 288 -2.39 -10.29 -10.93
N LEU A 289 -1.42 -11.15 -11.21
CA LEU A 289 0.00 -10.80 -11.34
C LEU A 289 0.36 -10.34 -12.75
N GLY A 290 -0.52 -10.57 -13.72
CA GLY A 290 -0.33 -10.31 -15.13
C GLY A 290 -0.55 -8.85 -15.52
N SER A 291 -0.15 -8.54 -16.75
CA SER A 291 -0.41 -7.27 -17.42
C SER A 291 -1.00 -7.49 -18.80
N ALA A 292 -1.76 -6.51 -19.31
CA ALA A 292 -2.32 -6.57 -20.65
C ALA A 292 -2.53 -5.18 -21.24
N PHE A 293 -2.76 -5.16 -22.56
CA PHE A 293 -3.11 -3.95 -23.27
C PHE A 293 -4.53 -3.50 -22.92
N HIS A 294 -4.66 -2.28 -22.40
CA HIS A 294 -5.93 -1.63 -22.11
C HIS A 294 -6.33 -0.74 -23.29
N ALA A 295 -7.30 -1.18 -24.07
CA ALA A 295 -7.67 -0.54 -25.33
C ALA A 295 -8.12 0.92 -25.19
N SER A 296 -8.88 1.25 -24.12
CA SER A 296 -9.41 2.59 -23.89
C SER A 296 -8.31 3.62 -23.55
N SER A 297 -7.23 3.21 -22.88
CA SER A 297 -6.10 4.09 -22.56
C SER A 297 -4.96 4.02 -23.59
N GLY A 298 -4.87 2.94 -24.37
CA GLY A 298 -3.75 2.68 -25.27
C GLY A 298 -2.46 2.25 -24.55
N LEU A 299 -2.53 1.83 -23.28
CA LEU A 299 -1.40 1.48 -22.43
C LEU A 299 -1.39 -0.01 -22.11
N ASN A 300 -0.20 -0.57 -21.87
CA ASN A 300 -0.07 -1.85 -21.18
C ASN A 300 -0.11 -1.56 -19.67
N LEU A 301 -1.11 -2.13 -18.98
CA LEU A 301 -1.33 -1.95 -17.55
C LEU A 301 -1.30 -3.31 -16.85
N ASN A 302 -0.93 -3.33 -15.57
CA ASN A 302 -1.22 -4.49 -14.73
C ASN A 302 -2.74 -4.72 -14.70
N ARG A 303 -3.17 -5.98 -14.64
CA ARG A 303 -4.61 -6.32 -14.54
C ARG A 303 -5.26 -5.68 -13.31
N ILE A 304 -4.51 -5.52 -12.23
CA ILE A 304 -4.86 -4.74 -11.05
C ILE A 304 -3.89 -3.56 -10.99
N SER A 305 -4.38 -2.36 -11.26
CA SER A 305 -3.59 -1.12 -11.39
C SER A 305 -4.08 -0.05 -10.44
N GLY A 306 -3.20 0.88 -10.09
CA GLY A 306 -3.62 2.14 -9.45
C GLY A 306 -4.09 3.16 -10.49
N HIS A 307 -4.89 4.12 -10.08
CA HIS A 307 -5.39 5.20 -10.95
C HIS A 307 -4.23 5.93 -11.66
N ARG A 308 -3.11 6.17 -10.97
CA ARG A 308 -1.93 6.85 -11.53
C ARG A 308 -1.23 6.10 -12.66
N ASP A 309 -1.50 4.81 -12.85
CA ASP A 309 -0.88 4.04 -13.92
C ASP A 309 -1.39 4.43 -15.33
N GLY A 310 -2.59 5.04 -15.39
CA GLY A 310 -3.19 5.51 -16.65
C GLY A 310 -3.56 6.98 -16.68
N CYS A 311 -3.43 7.70 -15.56
CA CYS A 311 -3.85 9.08 -15.39
C CYS A 311 -2.78 9.89 -14.66
N ALA A 312 -2.72 11.20 -14.91
CA ALA A 312 -1.81 12.11 -14.21
C ALA A 312 -2.41 12.52 -12.85
N THR A 313 -2.27 11.67 -11.84
CA THR A 313 -2.85 11.84 -10.50
C THR A 313 -1.95 11.24 -9.43
N ALA A 314 -2.10 11.66 -8.16
CA ALA A 314 -1.48 11.04 -7.01
C ALA A 314 -2.28 9.83 -6.47
N CYS A 315 -3.50 9.60 -6.95
CA CYS A 315 -4.35 8.47 -6.56
C CYS A 315 -3.71 7.11 -6.93
N PRO A 316 -3.73 6.08 -6.09
CA PRO A 316 -4.49 5.93 -4.83
C PRO A 316 -3.77 6.42 -3.57
N GLY A 317 -2.78 7.29 -3.66
CA GLY A 317 -2.00 7.83 -2.55
C GLY A 317 -0.61 7.21 -2.43
N ASP A 318 0.36 8.00 -1.94
CA ASP A 318 1.77 7.60 -1.93
C ASP A 318 2.10 6.51 -0.90
N SER A 319 1.28 6.37 0.15
CA SER A 319 1.41 5.29 1.12
C SER A 319 0.70 4.01 0.70
N PHE A 320 -0.33 4.07 -0.15
CA PHE A 320 -1.06 2.89 -0.60
C PHE A 320 -0.52 2.30 -1.91
N TYR A 321 -0.15 3.13 -2.86
CA TYR A 321 0.33 2.68 -4.17
C TYR A 321 1.47 1.63 -4.11
N PRO A 322 2.48 1.79 -3.23
CA PRO A 322 3.55 0.79 -3.08
C PRO A 322 3.07 -0.57 -2.55
N MET A 323 1.87 -0.67 -1.97
CA MET A 323 1.29 -1.93 -1.48
C MET A 323 0.60 -2.74 -2.59
N LEU A 324 0.36 -2.18 -3.78
CA LEU A 324 -0.36 -2.87 -4.85
C LEU A 324 0.31 -4.17 -5.33
N PRO A 325 1.65 -4.32 -5.35
CA PRO A 325 2.27 -5.63 -5.61
C PRO A 325 1.85 -6.71 -4.60
N ASP A 326 1.79 -6.37 -3.31
CA ASP A 326 1.38 -7.30 -2.25
C ASP A 326 -0.12 -7.60 -2.32
N VAL A 327 -0.95 -6.60 -2.65
CA VAL A 327 -2.39 -6.79 -2.91
C VAL A 327 -2.59 -7.78 -4.06
N ARG A 328 -1.86 -7.63 -5.18
CA ARG A 328 -1.94 -8.57 -6.31
C ARG A 328 -1.57 -10.01 -5.90
N ALA A 329 -0.51 -10.17 -5.11
CA ALA A 329 -0.08 -11.47 -4.60
C ALA A 329 -1.13 -12.09 -3.65
N SER A 330 -1.76 -11.28 -2.80
CA SER A 330 -2.85 -11.73 -1.92
C SER A 330 -4.10 -12.14 -2.72
N VAL A 331 -4.41 -11.43 -3.80
CA VAL A 331 -5.52 -11.77 -4.72
C VAL A 331 -5.28 -13.12 -5.40
N GLU A 332 -4.05 -13.41 -5.82
CA GLU A 332 -3.70 -14.71 -6.40
C GLU A 332 -3.92 -15.84 -5.39
N VAL A 333 -3.45 -15.65 -4.14
CA VAL A 333 -3.65 -16.62 -3.05
C VAL A 333 -5.14 -16.84 -2.78
N GLU A 334 -5.95 -15.79 -2.74
CA GLU A 334 -7.40 -15.88 -2.51
C GLU A 334 -8.10 -16.64 -3.63
N ILE A 335 -7.68 -16.46 -4.90
CA ILE A 335 -8.20 -17.22 -6.03
C ILE A 335 -7.85 -18.69 -5.92
N ASP A 336 -6.60 -19.02 -5.56
CA ASP A 336 -6.16 -20.40 -5.35
C ASP A 336 -6.96 -21.08 -4.24
N ASP A 337 -7.18 -20.39 -3.12
CA ASP A 337 -7.99 -20.88 -2.00
C ASP A 337 -9.44 -21.15 -2.41
N CYS A 338 -10.07 -20.24 -3.15
CA CYS A 338 -11.41 -20.44 -3.70
C CYS A 338 -11.49 -21.66 -4.63
N GLN A 339 -10.46 -21.91 -5.43
CA GLN A 339 -10.40 -23.00 -6.39
C GLN A 339 -10.06 -24.34 -5.73
N GLY A 340 -9.77 -24.35 -4.42
CA GLY A 340 -9.32 -25.53 -3.70
C GLY A 340 -7.94 -25.98 -4.16
N VAL A 341 -7.20 -25.12 -4.84
CA VAL A 341 -5.78 -25.30 -5.12
C VAL A 341 -5.07 -25.15 -3.76
N PRO A 342 -4.26 -26.11 -3.32
CA PRO A 342 -3.52 -25.95 -2.08
C PRO A 342 -2.59 -24.76 -2.17
N SER A 343 -3.03 -23.58 -1.72
CA SER A 343 -2.17 -22.42 -1.66
C SER A 343 -1.24 -22.54 -0.45
N LEU A 344 0.01 -22.14 -0.68
CA LEU A 344 0.97 -22.00 0.40
C LEU A 344 0.77 -20.64 1.06
N VAL A 345 0.43 -20.64 2.35
CA VAL A 345 0.27 -19.39 3.09
C VAL A 345 1.64 -18.82 3.45
N ALA A 346 1.85 -17.53 3.19
CA ALA A 346 3.12 -16.89 3.50
C ALA A 346 3.41 -16.92 5.02
N PRO A 347 4.66 -17.18 5.43
CA PRO A 347 5.07 -16.99 6.82
C PRO A 347 4.86 -15.54 7.25
N THR A 348 4.57 -15.33 8.53
CA THR A 348 4.42 -13.98 9.10
C THR A 348 5.28 -13.79 10.35
N ASN A 349 5.34 -12.55 10.84
CA ASN A 349 6.07 -12.23 12.07
C ASN A 349 7.55 -12.61 12.01
N LEU A 350 8.19 -12.52 10.83
CA LEU A 350 9.63 -12.70 10.76
C LEU A 350 10.31 -11.69 11.68
N ASN A 351 11.02 -12.21 12.64
CA ASN A 351 11.76 -11.46 13.63
C ASN A 351 13.13 -12.11 13.85
N GLY A 352 14.00 -11.45 14.60
CA GLY A 352 15.31 -11.97 14.91
C GLY A 352 16.26 -10.90 15.40
N GLY A 353 17.48 -11.34 15.76
CA GLY A 353 18.54 -10.47 16.22
C GLY A 353 19.90 -11.12 16.10
N ALA A 354 20.95 -10.32 16.11
CA ALA A 354 22.32 -10.81 16.19
C ALA A 354 22.56 -11.40 17.60
N LEU A 355 22.95 -12.67 17.66
CA LEU A 355 23.41 -13.32 18.88
C LEU A 355 24.90 -13.06 19.10
N SER A 356 25.63 -12.84 18.02
CA SER A 356 27.03 -12.43 18.02
C SER A 356 27.34 -11.68 16.71
N GLN A 357 28.56 -11.29 16.52
CA GLN A 357 29.03 -10.65 15.27
C GLN A 357 29.02 -11.62 14.07
N THR A 358 28.92 -12.92 14.31
CA THR A 358 28.97 -13.96 13.29
C THR A 358 27.76 -14.89 13.33
N GLN A 359 26.71 -14.52 14.09
CA GLN A 359 25.48 -15.31 14.19
C GLN A 359 24.26 -14.40 14.30
N ILE A 360 23.28 -14.65 13.44
CA ILE A 360 21.93 -14.08 13.51
C ILE A 360 20.93 -15.21 13.72
N GLN A 361 20.03 -15.04 14.69
CA GLN A 361 18.89 -15.93 14.90
C GLN A 361 17.64 -15.32 14.31
N LEU A 362 16.93 -16.08 13.48
CA LEU A 362 15.64 -15.73 12.91
C LEU A 362 14.53 -16.61 13.51
N THR A 363 13.34 -16.05 13.62
CA THR A 363 12.11 -16.78 13.98
C THR A 363 10.94 -16.20 13.17
N TRP A 364 9.97 -17.03 12.81
CA TRP A 364 8.76 -16.62 12.12
C TRP A 364 7.57 -17.46 12.56
N LYS A 365 6.38 -17.03 12.19
CA LYS A 365 5.17 -17.84 12.35
C LYS A 365 4.94 -18.62 11.06
N ASP A 366 4.84 -19.93 11.20
CA ASP A 366 4.35 -20.81 10.15
C ASP A 366 2.81 -20.69 10.08
N ASN A 367 2.30 -20.40 8.87
CA ASN A 367 0.87 -20.27 8.60
C ASN A 367 0.40 -21.31 7.57
N SER A 368 1.32 -22.04 6.94
CA SER A 368 1.01 -23.12 6.00
C SER A 368 0.67 -24.41 6.76
N THR A 369 0.01 -25.33 6.09
CA THR A 369 -0.29 -26.67 6.61
C THR A 369 0.07 -27.76 5.59
N ASN A 370 0.54 -27.35 4.43
CA ASN A 370 0.80 -28.20 3.26
C ASN A 370 2.17 -27.92 2.61
N GLU A 371 3.01 -27.10 3.23
CA GLU A 371 4.36 -26.85 2.74
C GLU A 371 5.27 -28.09 2.90
N THR A 372 6.25 -28.22 2.01
CA THR A 372 7.34 -29.19 2.14
C THR A 372 8.59 -28.57 2.75
N GLY A 373 8.65 -27.24 2.84
CA GLY A 373 9.77 -26.52 3.41
C GLY A 373 9.61 -25.01 3.41
N PHE A 374 10.66 -24.33 3.89
CA PHE A 374 10.78 -22.87 3.91
C PHE A 374 12.09 -22.46 3.26
N VAL A 375 12.04 -21.46 2.39
CA VAL A 375 13.22 -20.83 1.81
C VAL A 375 13.50 -19.52 2.55
N VAL A 376 14.70 -19.43 3.12
CA VAL A 376 15.21 -18.20 3.73
C VAL A 376 16.06 -17.47 2.70
N GLU A 377 15.71 -16.22 2.42
CA GLU A 377 16.47 -15.35 1.53
C GLU A 377 17.11 -14.21 2.31
N ARG A 378 18.30 -13.79 1.87
CA ARG A 378 19.06 -12.71 2.48
C ARG A 378 19.56 -11.72 1.42
N SER A 379 19.58 -10.44 1.77
CA SER A 379 20.32 -9.39 1.06
C SER A 379 21.26 -8.66 2.01
N THR A 380 22.35 -8.15 1.51
CA THR A 380 23.41 -7.49 2.29
C THR A 380 23.40 -5.99 2.02
N ASN A 381 23.32 -5.18 3.08
CA ASN A 381 23.38 -3.71 3.08
C ASN A 381 22.25 -2.98 2.32
N ASN A 382 21.32 -3.67 1.72
CA ASN A 382 20.14 -3.09 1.06
C ASN A 382 19.00 -4.11 1.02
N ASN A 383 17.78 -3.68 0.77
CA ASN A 383 16.61 -4.54 0.63
C ASN A 383 16.32 -4.93 -0.83
N SER A 384 17.35 -5.06 -1.63
CA SER A 384 17.28 -5.52 -3.01
C SER A 384 18.33 -6.62 -3.24
N ASN A 385 18.23 -7.33 -4.37
CA ASN A 385 19.16 -8.42 -4.70
C ASN A 385 19.21 -9.53 -3.65
N PHE A 386 18.03 -9.94 -3.16
CA PHE A 386 17.91 -11.11 -2.30
C PHE A 386 18.39 -12.37 -3.02
N PHE A 387 19.05 -13.24 -2.29
CA PHE A 387 19.45 -14.55 -2.76
C PHE A 387 19.04 -15.62 -1.75
N GLU A 388 18.75 -16.80 -2.25
CA GLU A 388 18.44 -17.95 -1.41
C GLU A 388 19.65 -18.33 -0.56
N LEU A 389 19.45 -18.32 0.75
CA LEU A 389 20.45 -18.69 1.74
C LEU A 389 20.38 -20.19 2.07
N THR A 390 19.17 -20.69 2.23
CA THR A 390 18.91 -22.10 2.56
C THR A 390 17.45 -22.46 2.34
N GLU A 391 17.18 -23.75 2.07
CA GLU A 391 15.87 -24.35 2.18
C GLU A 391 15.82 -25.22 3.45
N LEU A 392 14.75 -25.11 4.23
CA LEU A 392 14.52 -25.76 5.51
C LEU A 392 13.35 -26.74 5.39
N PRO A 393 13.28 -27.80 6.21
CA PRO A 393 12.16 -28.74 6.20
C PRO A 393 10.81 -28.09 6.57
N ALA A 394 9.71 -28.77 6.22
CA ALA A 394 8.35 -28.41 6.64
C ALA A 394 8.25 -28.19 8.15
N ASN A 395 7.30 -27.35 8.57
CA ASN A 395 7.05 -26.97 9.96
C ASN A 395 8.25 -26.31 10.68
N THR A 396 9.24 -25.81 9.95
CA THR A 396 10.36 -25.06 10.53
C THR A 396 9.95 -23.60 10.76
N ASN A 397 10.19 -23.08 11.95
CA ASN A 397 9.83 -21.71 12.33
C ASN A 397 11.03 -20.89 12.85
N SER A 398 12.24 -21.37 12.67
CA SER A 398 13.47 -20.69 13.09
C SER A 398 14.68 -21.10 12.25
N TYR A 399 15.65 -20.20 12.14
CA TYR A 399 16.92 -20.44 11.45
C TYR A 399 18.04 -19.63 12.08
N ALA A 400 19.22 -20.26 12.22
CA ALA A 400 20.43 -19.59 12.67
C ALA A 400 21.38 -19.39 11.49
N ASP A 401 21.61 -18.15 11.11
CA ASP A 401 22.60 -17.77 10.08
C ASP A 401 23.96 -17.55 10.72
N PHE A 402 24.90 -18.47 10.46
CA PHE A 402 26.30 -18.40 10.87
C PHE A 402 27.23 -17.82 9.79
N THR A 403 26.68 -17.35 8.67
CA THR A 403 27.44 -16.86 7.52
C THR A 403 27.49 -15.33 7.46
N VAL A 404 27.14 -14.66 8.56
CA VAL A 404 27.16 -13.21 8.71
C VAL A 404 28.52 -12.72 9.21
N PHE A 405 28.84 -11.46 8.95
CA PHE A 405 30.08 -10.81 9.34
C PHE A 405 29.79 -9.65 10.29
N ALA A 406 30.79 -9.26 11.08
CA ALA A 406 30.73 -8.09 11.94
C ALA A 406 30.52 -6.80 11.11
N ASP A 407 29.91 -5.79 11.72
CA ASP A 407 29.66 -4.46 11.15
C ASP A 407 28.87 -4.45 9.84
N MET A 408 28.03 -5.47 9.62
CA MET A 408 27.24 -5.60 8.41
C MET A 408 25.75 -5.54 8.72
N GLY A 409 24.98 -4.98 7.77
CA GLY A 409 23.52 -4.99 7.78
C GLY A 409 22.96 -6.04 6.83
N TYR A 410 21.99 -6.80 7.29
CA TYR A 410 21.34 -7.86 6.53
C TYR A 410 19.84 -7.70 6.54
N PHE A 411 19.23 -7.89 5.39
CA PHE A 411 17.79 -8.01 5.24
C PHE A 411 17.43 -9.47 4.98
N TYR A 412 16.41 -9.96 5.66
CA TYR A 412 15.90 -11.32 5.52
C TYR A 412 14.45 -11.33 5.15
N ARG A 413 14.03 -12.35 4.43
CA ARG A 413 12.65 -12.72 4.17
C ARG A 413 12.54 -14.23 4.03
N VAL A 414 11.34 -14.76 4.26
CA VAL A 414 11.07 -16.20 4.24
C VAL A 414 9.82 -16.47 3.41
N LYS A 415 9.81 -17.54 2.64
CA LYS A 415 8.62 -18.05 1.95
C LYS A 415 8.44 -19.53 2.20
N ALA A 416 7.21 -20.03 2.22
CA ALA A 416 6.90 -21.46 2.22
C ALA A 416 7.04 -22.02 0.80
N VAL A 417 7.41 -23.30 0.67
CA VAL A 417 7.57 -23.98 -0.63
C VAL A 417 6.94 -25.37 -0.60
N GLN A 418 6.42 -25.82 -1.76
CA GLN A 418 5.92 -27.16 -1.99
C GLN A 418 6.21 -27.56 -3.45
N GLY A 419 7.26 -28.34 -3.67
CA GLY A 419 7.71 -28.65 -5.04
C GLY A 419 8.09 -27.39 -5.82
N ASN A 420 7.38 -27.08 -6.89
CA ASN A 420 7.60 -25.88 -7.71
C ASN A 420 6.73 -24.67 -7.25
N LEU A 421 5.87 -24.86 -6.27
CA LEU A 421 5.03 -23.79 -5.73
C LEU A 421 5.75 -23.07 -4.61
N SER A 422 5.51 -21.76 -4.48
CA SER A 422 5.97 -20.96 -3.35
C SER A 422 4.89 -19.96 -2.92
N SER A 423 4.83 -19.71 -1.63
CA SER A 423 3.99 -18.64 -1.07
C SER A 423 4.53 -17.25 -1.42
N GLY A 424 3.79 -16.20 -1.10
CA GLY A 424 4.35 -14.87 -0.91
C GLY A 424 5.45 -14.88 0.17
N TYR A 425 6.19 -13.78 0.27
CA TYR A 425 7.21 -13.60 1.31
C TYR A 425 6.59 -13.15 2.64
N SER A 426 7.28 -13.45 3.74
CA SER A 426 7.06 -12.79 5.03
C SER A 426 7.33 -11.28 4.95
N ASN A 427 7.05 -10.56 6.04
CA ASN A 427 7.66 -9.24 6.20
C ASN A 427 9.19 -9.34 6.11
N GLU A 428 9.83 -8.27 5.60
CA GLU A 428 11.29 -8.14 5.63
C GLU A 428 11.77 -7.77 7.04
N LYS A 429 12.94 -8.30 7.43
CA LYS A 429 13.59 -8.00 8.70
C LYS A 429 15.03 -7.54 8.48
N PHE A 430 15.31 -6.31 8.90
CA PHE A 430 16.68 -5.79 8.96
C PHE A 430 17.32 -6.13 10.30
N ILE A 431 18.56 -6.63 10.27
CA ILE A 431 19.38 -6.95 11.44
C ILE A 431 20.83 -6.53 11.16
N SER A 432 21.40 -5.80 12.08
CA SER A 432 22.82 -5.43 12.05
C SER A 432 23.61 -6.26 13.08
N THR A 433 24.77 -6.73 12.69
CA THR A 433 25.66 -7.53 13.56
C THR A 433 26.48 -6.69 14.55
N GLY A 434 26.31 -5.37 14.53
CA GLY A 434 26.97 -4.46 15.49
C GLY A 434 28.49 -4.36 15.36
N SER A 435 29.05 -3.28 15.88
CA SER A 435 30.51 -3.09 15.92
C SER A 435 31.15 -3.79 17.12
N SER A 436 32.37 -4.25 16.95
CA SER A 436 33.24 -4.87 17.95
C SER A 436 33.58 -3.91 19.11
N ALA A 437 32.65 -3.65 20.02
CA ALA A 437 33.00 -2.81 21.17
C ALA A 437 33.18 -3.58 22.49
N SER A 438 33.02 -4.93 22.53
CA SER A 438 33.11 -5.69 23.79
C SER A 438 33.46 -7.17 23.72
N ASP A 439 33.81 -7.75 22.57
CA ASP A 439 34.42 -9.08 22.58
C ASP A 439 35.92 -8.95 22.44
N GLU A 440 36.67 -9.69 23.24
CA GLU A 440 38.12 -9.74 23.16
C GLU A 440 38.52 -9.96 21.70
N GLU A 441 38.89 -8.84 21.04
CA GLU A 441 39.62 -8.87 19.79
C GLU A 441 40.75 -9.88 20.03
N LEU A 442 40.95 -10.81 19.12
CA LEU A 442 42.07 -11.74 19.17
C LEU A 442 43.40 -10.95 19.16
N SER A 443 43.66 -10.23 20.25
CA SER A 443 44.88 -9.44 20.44
C SER A 443 46.03 -10.41 20.55
N GLY A 444 46.76 -10.55 19.46
CA GLY A 444 47.93 -11.41 19.33
C GLY A 444 47.81 -12.46 18.21
N GLU A 445 46.75 -12.45 17.43
CA GLU A 445 46.56 -13.41 16.33
C GLU A 445 46.71 -12.72 15.00
N THR A 446 47.57 -13.23 14.16
CA THR A 446 47.82 -12.73 12.82
C THR A 446 47.29 -13.73 11.80
N VAL A 447 46.27 -13.33 11.04
CA VAL A 447 45.89 -14.02 9.78
C VAL A 447 46.34 -13.11 8.65
N GLN A 448 47.20 -13.62 7.79
CA GLN A 448 47.70 -12.90 6.63
C GLN A 448 47.36 -13.69 5.35
N ILE A 449 47.05 -12.97 4.28
CA ILE A 449 46.84 -13.56 2.96
C ILE A 449 47.74 -12.83 1.96
N PHE A 450 48.57 -13.56 1.25
CA PHE A 450 49.46 -13.02 0.25
C PHE A 450 49.66 -13.96 -0.96
N PRO A 451 49.80 -13.40 -2.18
CA PRO A 451 49.60 -12.01 -2.50
C PRO A 451 48.15 -11.59 -2.32
N ASN A 452 47.91 -10.31 -1.99
CA ASN A 452 46.58 -9.72 -1.97
C ASN A 452 46.69 -8.29 -2.54
N PRO A 453 46.21 -8.03 -3.75
CA PRO A 453 45.38 -8.93 -4.62
C PRO A 453 46.13 -10.16 -5.15
N ALA A 454 45.38 -11.23 -5.38
CA ALA A 454 45.87 -12.48 -5.92
C ALA A 454 45.29 -12.75 -7.32
N ALA A 455 45.97 -13.53 -8.16
CA ALA A 455 45.46 -14.01 -9.44
C ALA A 455 44.79 -15.39 -9.29
N ASP A 456 45.56 -16.44 -9.26
CA ASP A 456 45.06 -17.81 -9.28
C ASP A 456 45.14 -18.53 -7.93
N GLU A 457 46.04 -18.07 -7.05
CA GLU A 457 46.31 -18.70 -5.78
C GLU A 457 46.79 -17.66 -4.74
N ALA A 458 46.44 -17.87 -3.48
CA ALA A 458 46.91 -17.10 -2.37
C ALA A 458 47.35 -18.01 -1.22
N THR A 459 48.36 -17.61 -0.49
CA THR A 459 48.76 -18.29 0.74
C THR A 459 48.09 -17.62 1.92
N VAL A 460 47.47 -18.42 2.76
CA VAL A 460 46.88 -17.99 4.03
C VAL A 460 47.81 -18.45 5.15
N PHE A 461 48.30 -17.48 5.92
CA PHE A 461 49.15 -17.71 7.08
C PHE A 461 48.35 -17.38 8.35
N VAL A 462 48.31 -18.33 9.29
CA VAL A 462 47.58 -18.22 10.56
C VAL A 462 48.56 -18.42 11.71
N GLU A 463 48.80 -17.38 12.49
CA GLU A 463 49.65 -17.45 13.69
C GLU A 463 48.77 -17.17 14.93
N ASN A 464 48.63 -18.18 15.78
CA ASN A 464 47.93 -18.08 17.06
C ASN A 464 48.32 -19.25 17.99
N GLN A 465 47.96 -19.12 19.25
CA GLN A 465 48.32 -20.13 20.26
C GLN A 465 47.45 -21.42 20.26
N TRP A 466 46.37 -21.44 19.47
CA TRP A 466 45.46 -22.59 19.46
C TRP A 466 45.95 -23.65 18.48
N ILE A 467 45.84 -24.91 18.93
CA ILE A 467 46.18 -26.10 18.17
C ILE A 467 44.88 -26.94 18.01
N GLY A 468 44.67 -27.58 16.86
CA GLY A 468 43.51 -28.38 16.58
C GLY A 468 42.90 -28.12 15.22
N MET A 469 41.65 -28.58 15.04
CA MET A 469 40.96 -28.46 13.76
C MET A 469 40.57 -27.01 13.47
N MET A 470 40.92 -26.53 12.30
CA MET A 470 40.45 -25.27 11.72
C MET A 470 39.48 -25.55 10.57
N GLN A 471 38.43 -24.78 10.49
CA GLN A 471 37.53 -24.75 9.35
C GLN A 471 37.75 -23.46 8.57
N VAL A 472 37.85 -23.58 7.26
CA VAL A 472 38.04 -22.46 6.33
C VAL A 472 36.91 -22.41 5.34
N ALA A 473 36.26 -21.25 5.23
CA ALA A 473 35.18 -20.99 4.26
C ALA A 473 35.47 -19.70 3.51
N VAL A 474 35.09 -19.64 2.23
CA VAL A 474 35.27 -18.46 1.39
C VAL A 474 33.95 -17.97 0.89
N PHE A 475 33.72 -16.67 1.03
CA PHE A 475 32.48 -15.99 0.66
C PHE A 475 32.75 -14.86 -0.34
N ASP A 476 31.82 -14.59 -1.24
CA ASP A 476 31.85 -13.41 -2.13
C ASP A 476 31.44 -12.13 -1.40
N GLY A 477 31.48 -11.01 -2.11
CA GLY A 477 31.09 -9.69 -1.58
C GLY A 477 29.60 -9.58 -1.17
N LEU A 478 28.75 -10.54 -1.55
CA LEU A 478 27.35 -10.65 -1.15
C LEU A 478 27.15 -11.63 0.02
N GLY A 479 28.23 -12.23 0.53
CA GLY A 479 28.17 -13.21 1.61
C GLY A 479 27.76 -14.63 1.20
N ARG A 480 27.71 -14.94 -0.11
CA ARG A 480 27.46 -16.29 -0.59
C ARG A 480 28.75 -17.11 -0.48
N GLN A 481 28.65 -18.31 0.06
CA GLN A 481 29.79 -19.23 0.10
C GLN A 481 30.14 -19.66 -1.34
N VAL A 482 31.37 -19.39 -1.75
CA VAL A 482 31.86 -19.67 -3.12
C VAL A 482 32.82 -20.84 -3.18
N LYS A 483 33.24 -21.35 -2.04
CA LYS A 483 34.00 -22.61 -1.95
C LYS A 483 33.48 -23.48 -0.80
N PRO A 484 33.49 -24.82 -0.96
CA PRO A 484 33.16 -25.74 0.11
C PRO A 484 34.04 -25.46 1.34
N VAL A 485 33.47 -25.64 2.52
CA VAL A 485 34.25 -25.61 3.76
C VAL A 485 35.27 -26.74 3.72
N PHE A 486 36.52 -26.41 3.97
CA PHE A 486 37.53 -27.43 4.19
C PHE A 486 38.11 -27.35 5.60
N GLU A 487 38.53 -28.47 6.10
CA GLU A 487 39.09 -28.61 7.45
C GLU A 487 40.57 -28.95 7.36
N MET A 488 41.34 -28.35 8.25
CA MET A 488 42.75 -28.68 8.41
C MET A 488 43.16 -28.69 9.88
N GLU A 489 44.07 -29.60 10.23
CA GLU A 489 44.63 -29.66 11.57
C GLU A 489 45.84 -28.76 11.73
N LYS A 490 45.70 -27.77 12.60
CA LYS A 490 46.81 -26.91 12.99
C LYS A 490 47.54 -27.52 14.18
N ARG A 491 48.78 -27.93 14.01
CA ARG A 491 49.59 -28.67 15.01
C ARG A 491 50.61 -27.82 15.73
N GLU A 492 50.87 -26.62 15.27
CA GLU A 492 51.86 -25.69 15.82
C GLU A 492 51.25 -24.28 15.96
N ALA A 493 51.98 -23.36 16.62
CA ALA A 493 51.52 -21.99 16.77
C ALA A 493 51.28 -21.25 15.44
N ALA A 494 51.94 -21.68 14.34
CA ALA A 494 51.70 -21.16 13.00
C ALA A 494 51.27 -22.28 12.05
N ALA A 495 50.38 -21.95 11.11
CA ALA A 495 49.96 -22.82 10.01
C ALA A 495 49.90 -22.01 8.71
N GLU A 496 50.21 -22.65 7.61
CA GLU A 496 50.18 -22.08 6.26
C GLU A 496 49.45 -23.04 5.33
N PHE A 497 48.57 -22.50 4.47
CA PHE A 497 47.92 -23.29 3.44
C PHE A 497 47.62 -22.45 2.20
N SER A 498 47.50 -23.13 1.06
CA SER A 498 47.18 -22.48 -0.20
C SER A 498 45.66 -22.42 -0.40
N LEU A 499 45.17 -21.28 -0.86
CA LEU A 499 43.82 -21.03 -1.28
C LEU A 499 43.79 -20.89 -2.82
N ASP A 500 43.22 -21.89 -3.49
CA ASP A 500 43.04 -21.87 -4.94
C ASP A 500 41.88 -20.93 -5.31
N LEU A 501 42.15 -19.95 -6.19
CA LEU A 501 41.19 -18.93 -6.63
C LEU A 501 40.76 -19.08 -8.10
N ARG A 502 41.29 -20.06 -8.85
CA ARG A 502 41.17 -20.17 -10.31
C ARG A 502 39.73 -20.22 -10.83
N GLU A 503 38.82 -20.79 -10.08
CA GLU A 503 37.40 -20.91 -10.46
C GLU A 503 36.52 -19.74 -9.99
N MET A 504 37.12 -18.77 -9.29
CA MET A 504 36.38 -17.61 -8.78
C MET A 504 36.44 -16.47 -9.79
N ALA A 505 35.37 -15.67 -9.92
CA ALA A 505 35.37 -14.45 -10.74
C ALA A 505 36.30 -13.37 -10.13
N ALA A 506 36.77 -12.41 -10.93
CA ALA A 506 37.47 -11.24 -10.38
C ALA A 506 36.56 -10.48 -9.41
N GLY A 507 37.06 -10.10 -8.24
CA GLY A 507 36.26 -9.44 -7.21
C GLY A 507 36.86 -9.50 -5.81
N ILE A 508 36.04 -9.11 -4.84
CA ILE A 508 36.40 -9.13 -3.42
C ILE A 508 35.75 -10.35 -2.76
N PHE A 509 36.54 -11.06 -1.96
CA PHE A 509 36.11 -12.24 -1.21
C PHE A 509 36.54 -12.12 0.24
N TRP A 510 35.88 -12.89 1.10
CA TRP A 510 36.14 -12.96 2.52
C TRP A 510 36.49 -14.40 2.88
N VAL A 511 37.62 -14.59 3.53
CA VAL A 511 38.07 -15.89 4.04
C VAL A 511 37.77 -15.94 5.53
N LYS A 512 36.86 -16.80 5.91
CA LYS A 512 36.49 -17.06 7.32
C LYS A 512 37.23 -18.29 7.81
N ILE A 513 37.96 -18.12 8.91
CA ILE A 513 38.69 -19.20 9.58
C ILE A 513 38.09 -19.34 10.97
N SER A 514 37.62 -20.56 11.28
CA SER A 514 37.01 -20.89 12.57
C SER A 514 37.83 -21.95 13.27
N GLN A 515 38.15 -21.73 14.56
CA GLN A 515 38.87 -22.69 15.39
C GLN A 515 38.42 -22.55 16.85
N GLU A 516 37.99 -23.62 17.48
CA GLU A 516 37.55 -23.69 18.91
C GLU A 516 36.55 -22.58 19.30
N GLY A 517 35.57 -22.31 18.39
CA GLY A 517 34.53 -21.31 18.63
C GLY A 517 34.97 -19.85 18.38
N LYS A 518 36.24 -19.63 18.01
CA LYS A 518 36.75 -18.32 17.62
C LYS A 518 36.82 -18.18 16.10
N VAL A 519 36.72 -16.96 15.60
CA VAL A 519 36.61 -16.68 14.17
C VAL A 519 37.54 -15.52 13.80
N ALA A 520 38.32 -15.72 12.75
CA ALA A 520 39.01 -14.66 12.04
C ALA A 520 38.45 -14.51 10.63
N ILE A 521 38.30 -13.27 10.15
CA ILE A 521 37.81 -12.97 8.80
C ILE A 521 38.81 -12.03 8.13
N VAL A 522 39.29 -12.44 6.97
CA VAL A 522 40.26 -11.66 6.21
C VAL A 522 39.78 -11.44 4.77
N LYS A 523 39.94 -10.22 4.30
CA LYS A 523 39.59 -9.82 2.93
C LYS A 523 40.68 -10.22 1.94
N ILE A 524 40.28 -10.80 0.82
CA ILE A 524 41.13 -11.04 -0.34
C ILE A 524 40.49 -10.45 -1.61
N ALA A 525 41.30 -9.85 -2.46
CA ALA A 525 40.90 -9.41 -3.80
C ALA A 525 41.49 -10.34 -4.85
N ARG A 526 40.68 -10.77 -5.83
CA ARG A 526 41.10 -11.48 -7.03
C ARG A 526 41.05 -10.55 -8.24
N HIS A 527 42.11 -10.56 -9.06
CA HIS A 527 42.17 -9.84 -10.34
C HIS A 527 41.38 -10.52 -11.45
#